data_eea2c7f3ed8bbb632562490950758636
#
_entry.id   eea2c7f3ed8bbb632562490950758636
#
_cell.length_a   1.000
_cell.length_b   1.000
_cell.length_c   1.000
_cell.angle_alpha   90.00
_cell.angle_beta   90.00
_cell.angle_gamma   90.00
#
_symmetry.space_group_name_H-M   'P 1'
#
loop_
_entity.id
_entity.type
_entity.pdbx_description
1 polymer ?
#
loop_
_entity_poly.entity_id
_entity_poly.type
_entity_poly.pdbx_seq_one_letter_code
_entity_poly.pdbx_strand_id
1 'polypeptide(L)'
;MSGKFRRWALIAVALTASAPAAAESILFVGNSFTFGAHSPVMRYRPDLVRDLNREGIGGVPALFKTFAEEAGQDWQVSLETAPGRDLAYHYEQKRKAIDRRWDVVVLQGYSTLDAQRLGDPMRHAEAAGLLTAMLRRANPRVRVELVSTWSRADLTYRTASPWRGKPITAMADDLATGNAYALRRYPEISGTIPVGQAWNRAWAERVADPNPYDGVAFGQVDLWSWDQYHASAAGYYLEALVVFEKITGFDVRRLGEQERAGIDLGLEPRLIGRLQAIAHSEVTGVTP
;
A
#
# COMPACT_ATOMS: atom_id res chain seq x y z
N MET A 1 27.74 -64.44 43.19
CA MET A 1 28.25 -63.32 42.38
C MET A 1 27.14 -62.90 41.42
N SER A 2 26.43 -61.78 41.71
CA SER A 2 25.23 -61.34 40.99
C SER A 2 25.64 -60.09 40.21
N GLY A 3 25.73 -60.20 38.88
CA GLY A 3 26.04 -59.10 37.97
C GLY A 3 24.77 -58.33 37.56
N LYS A 4 24.65 -57.06 37.97
CA LYS A 4 23.58 -56.18 37.59
C LYS A 4 23.92 -55.55 36.24
N PHE A 5 23.19 -55.96 35.17
CA PHE A 5 23.22 -55.27 33.86
C PHE A 5 22.42 -53.96 33.94
N ARG A 6 23.06 -52.81 33.83
CA ARG A 6 22.44 -51.48 33.64
C ARG A 6 22.04 -51.36 32.17
N ARG A 7 20.74 -51.30 31.90
CA ARG A 7 20.20 -50.95 30.59
C ARG A 7 20.26 -49.42 30.44
N TRP A 8 21.02 -48.93 29.47
CA TRP A 8 20.99 -47.54 29.03
C TRP A 8 19.86 -47.36 28.02
N ALA A 9 18.85 -46.55 28.34
CA ALA A 9 17.82 -46.17 27.40
C ALA A 9 18.33 -45.00 26.54
N LEU A 10 18.52 -45.24 25.27
CA LEU A 10 18.80 -44.19 24.29
C LEU A 10 17.49 -43.41 23.99
N ILE A 11 17.42 -42.17 24.45
CA ILE A 11 16.33 -41.25 24.08
C ILE A 11 16.68 -40.67 22.70
N ALA A 12 15.97 -41.13 21.67
CA ALA A 12 16.05 -40.51 20.34
C ALA A 12 15.23 -39.23 20.36
N VAL A 13 15.90 -38.06 20.29
CA VAL A 13 15.28 -36.78 20.07
C VAL A 13 14.95 -36.67 18.58
N ALA A 14 13.66 -36.79 18.26
CA ALA A 14 13.17 -36.56 16.91
C ALA A 14 13.19 -35.03 16.64
N LEU A 15 14.15 -34.55 15.86
CA LEU A 15 14.14 -33.21 15.27
C LEU A 15 13.00 -33.18 14.22
N THR A 16 11.87 -32.60 14.56
CA THR A 16 10.84 -32.26 13.59
C THR A 16 11.33 -31.08 12.77
N ALA A 17 11.86 -31.29 11.58
CA ALA A 17 12.12 -30.25 10.60
C ALA A 17 10.76 -29.65 10.20
N SER A 18 10.47 -28.43 10.67
CA SER A 18 9.34 -27.66 10.14
C SER A 18 9.57 -27.40 8.67
N ALA A 19 8.65 -27.82 7.81
CA ALA A 19 8.67 -27.45 6.41
C ALA A 19 8.65 -25.91 6.32
N PRO A 20 9.45 -25.28 5.42
CA PRO A 20 9.38 -23.84 5.24
C PRO A 20 7.94 -23.44 4.92
N ALA A 21 7.44 -22.43 5.62
CA ALA A 21 6.13 -21.87 5.31
C ALA A 21 6.15 -21.40 3.85
N ALA A 22 5.10 -21.74 3.08
CA ALA A 22 4.98 -21.27 1.71
C ALA A 22 4.93 -19.73 1.71
N ALA A 23 5.62 -19.11 0.74
CA ALA A 23 5.59 -17.65 0.59
C ALA A 23 4.13 -17.15 0.48
N GLU A 24 3.79 -16.11 1.24
CA GLU A 24 2.48 -15.46 1.14
C GLU A 24 2.34 -14.74 -0.20
N SER A 25 1.14 -14.78 -0.78
CA SER A 25 0.83 -14.15 -2.06
C SER A 25 0.05 -12.86 -1.86
N ILE A 26 0.50 -11.78 -2.51
CA ILE A 26 -0.20 -10.49 -2.50
C ILE A 26 -0.46 -10.01 -3.93
N LEU A 27 -1.68 -9.54 -4.18
CA LEU A 27 -2.07 -8.88 -5.42
C LEU A 27 -2.41 -7.42 -5.15
N PHE A 28 -1.81 -6.53 -5.91
CA PHE A 28 -2.19 -5.12 -5.98
C PHE A 28 -3.09 -4.90 -7.20
N VAL A 29 -4.29 -4.35 -6.97
CA VAL A 29 -5.24 -3.96 -8.02
C VAL A 29 -5.44 -2.46 -7.93
N GLY A 30 -5.24 -1.74 -9.03
CA GLY A 30 -5.37 -0.29 -8.99
C GLY A 30 -5.13 0.40 -10.33
N ASN A 31 -4.74 1.65 -10.25
CA ASN A 31 -4.50 2.49 -11.42
C ASN A 31 -3.15 3.21 -11.32
N SER A 32 -3.06 4.44 -11.87
CA SER A 32 -1.84 5.24 -11.87
C SER A 32 -1.22 5.49 -10.49
N PHE A 33 -2.01 5.46 -9.44
CA PHE A 33 -1.56 5.61 -8.07
C PHE A 33 -0.79 4.37 -7.58
N THR A 34 -1.20 3.18 -7.97
CA THR A 34 -0.52 1.92 -7.62
C THR A 34 0.72 1.69 -8.49
N PHE A 35 0.65 1.98 -9.79
CA PHE A 35 1.79 1.73 -10.68
C PHE A 35 2.86 2.82 -10.69
N GLY A 36 2.70 3.90 -9.91
CA GLY A 36 3.74 4.92 -9.76
C GLY A 36 3.85 5.89 -10.94
N ALA A 37 2.70 6.34 -11.51
CA ALA A 37 2.71 7.26 -12.66
C ALA A 37 3.48 8.55 -12.38
N HIS A 38 4.14 9.09 -13.42
CA HIS A 38 4.91 10.33 -13.37
C HIS A 38 6.08 10.35 -12.37
N SER A 39 6.54 9.14 -11.97
CA SER A 39 7.63 8.94 -11.03
C SER A 39 8.55 7.82 -11.50
N PRO A 40 9.85 7.81 -11.15
CA PRO A 40 10.75 6.68 -11.40
C PRO A 40 10.25 5.37 -10.76
N VAL A 41 9.38 5.45 -9.76
CA VAL A 41 8.74 4.28 -9.12
C VAL A 41 8.04 3.37 -10.13
N MET A 42 7.44 3.93 -11.18
CA MET A 42 6.75 3.14 -12.21
C MET A 42 7.63 2.03 -12.80
N ARG A 43 8.92 2.30 -12.98
CA ARG A 43 9.89 1.35 -13.57
C ARG A 43 10.88 0.78 -12.54
N TYR A 44 10.63 1.02 -11.27
CA TYR A 44 11.48 0.50 -10.21
C TYR A 44 11.36 -1.03 -10.15
N ARG A 45 12.46 -1.73 -10.37
CA ARG A 45 12.66 -3.19 -10.26
C ARG A 45 11.42 -4.03 -10.69
N PRO A 46 10.98 -3.94 -11.96
CA PRO A 46 9.81 -4.68 -12.43
C PRO A 46 10.04 -6.20 -12.42
N ASP A 47 11.30 -6.65 -12.33
CA ASP A 47 11.70 -8.05 -12.18
C ASP A 47 11.24 -8.66 -10.83
N LEU A 48 10.99 -7.85 -9.81
CA LEU A 48 10.54 -8.28 -8.48
C LEU A 48 9.05 -8.63 -8.41
N VAL A 49 8.27 -8.22 -9.40
CA VAL A 49 6.82 -8.36 -9.38
C VAL A 49 6.30 -9.09 -10.61
N ARG A 50 5.22 -9.83 -10.43
CA ARG A 50 4.49 -10.42 -11.54
C ARG A 50 3.44 -9.43 -12.05
N ASP A 51 3.81 -8.67 -13.08
CA ASP A 51 2.88 -7.80 -13.78
C ASP A 51 1.93 -8.65 -14.66
N LEU A 52 0.64 -8.69 -14.30
CA LEU A 52 -0.37 -9.51 -14.99
C LEU A 52 -0.73 -8.94 -16.36
N ASN A 53 -0.45 -7.67 -16.61
CA ASN A 53 -0.63 -7.01 -17.90
C ASN A 53 0.61 -7.08 -18.79
N ARG A 54 1.79 -7.46 -18.25
CA ARG A 54 3.08 -7.55 -18.98
C ARG A 54 3.56 -6.22 -19.56
N GLU A 55 3.33 -5.14 -18.83
CA GLU A 55 3.73 -3.78 -19.21
C GLU A 55 5.12 -3.40 -18.66
N GLY A 56 5.73 -4.29 -17.87
CA GLY A 56 7.04 -4.08 -17.23
C GLY A 56 6.97 -3.03 -16.14
N ILE A 57 5.90 -3.05 -15.34
CA ILE A 57 5.68 -2.13 -14.25
C ILE A 57 6.19 -2.75 -12.94
N GLY A 58 6.96 -1.96 -12.17
CA GLY A 58 7.31 -2.28 -10.78
C GLY A 58 6.33 -1.63 -9.80
N GLY A 59 6.29 -0.30 -9.79
CA GLY A 59 5.33 0.47 -9.01
C GLY A 59 5.50 0.33 -7.48
N VAL A 60 4.48 0.72 -6.75
CA VAL A 60 4.38 0.51 -5.30
C VAL A 60 4.57 -0.97 -4.91
N PRO A 61 4.08 -1.96 -5.69
CA PRO A 61 4.36 -3.38 -5.43
C PRO A 61 5.83 -3.76 -5.38
N ALA A 62 6.68 -3.17 -6.24
CA ALA A 62 8.12 -3.46 -6.22
C ALA A 62 8.82 -2.83 -5.02
N LEU A 63 8.38 -1.67 -4.55
CA LEU A 63 8.84 -1.09 -3.27
C LEU A 63 8.47 -2.01 -2.10
N PHE A 64 7.21 -2.47 -2.04
CA PHE A 64 6.76 -3.45 -1.05
C PHE A 64 7.66 -4.69 -1.05
N LYS A 65 7.95 -5.27 -2.22
CA LYS A 65 8.80 -6.47 -2.33
C LYS A 65 10.23 -6.19 -1.86
N THR A 66 10.78 -5.00 -2.16
CA THR A 66 12.12 -4.61 -1.69
C THR A 66 12.16 -4.53 -0.16
N PHE A 67 11.17 -3.90 0.47
CA PHE A 67 11.06 -3.86 1.94
C PHE A 67 10.91 -5.26 2.54
N ALA A 68 10.13 -6.13 1.90
CA ALA A 68 9.95 -7.52 2.34
C ALA A 68 11.28 -8.29 2.32
N GLU A 69 12.09 -8.15 1.24
CA GLU A 69 13.41 -8.77 1.14
C GLU A 69 14.35 -8.30 2.27
N GLU A 70 14.39 -6.99 2.55
CA GLU A 70 15.22 -6.44 3.62
C GLU A 70 14.72 -6.83 5.03
N ALA A 71 13.41 -6.99 5.19
CA ALA A 71 12.81 -7.50 6.43
C ALA A 71 12.93 -9.03 6.60
N GLY A 72 13.52 -9.74 5.62
CA GLY A 72 13.66 -11.20 5.66
C GLY A 72 12.33 -11.94 5.48
N GLN A 73 11.34 -11.31 4.85
CA GLN A 73 10.01 -11.87 4.58
C GLN A 73 9.91 -12.32 3.12
N ASP A 74 9.33 -13.51 2.91
CA ASP A 74 9.11 -14.03 1.56
C ASP A 74 7.67 -13.76 1.10
N TRP A 75 7.51 -12.95 0.04
CA TRP A 75 6.25 -12.57 -0.57
C TRP A 75 6.29 -12.79 -2.08
N GLN A 76 5.23 -13.43 -2.61
CA GLN A 76 4.97 -13.47 -4.04
C GLN A 76 4.09 -12.27 -4.41
N VAL A 77 4.70 -11.24 -5.00
CA VAL A 77 4.02 -9.98 -5.30
C VAL A 77 3.55 -9.95 -6.75
N SER A 78 2.29 -9.60 -6.95
CA SER A 78 1.68 -9.43 -8.28
C SER A 78 0.95 -8.09 -8.37
N LEU A 79 0.82 -7.55 -9.59
CA LEU A 79 -0.02 -6.38 -9.83
C LEU A 79 -0.92 -6.57 -11.05
N GLU A 80 -2.09 -5.97 -10.99
CA GLU A 80 -3.03 -5.75 -12.10
C GLU A 80 -3.46 -4.29 -12.03
N THR A 81 -3.05 -3.46 -12.99
CA THR A 81 -3.33 -2.02 -12.99
C THR A 81 -3.82 -1.56 -14.35
N ALA A 82 -4.68 -0.53 -14.35
CA ALA A 82 -5.16 0.11 -15.56
C ALA A 82 -5.26 1.63 -15.36
N PRO A 83 -4.60 2.45 -16.22
CA PRO A 83 -4.58 3.90 -16.07
C PRO A 83 -5.98 4.52 -16.01
N GLY A 84 -6.26 5.34 -14.98
CA GLY A 84 -7.50 6.09 -14.84
C GLY A 84 -8.76 5.22 -14.64
N ARG A 85 -8.61 3.97 -14.24
CA ARG A 85 -9.75 3.05 -14.02
C ARG A 85 -10.11 2.93 -12.55
N ASP A 86 -11.40 2.65 -12.31
CA ASP A 86 -11.97 2.36 -11.01
C ASP A 86 -12.02 0.85 -10.72
N LEU A 87 -12.43 0.45 -9.52
CA LEU A 87 -12.56 -0.96 -9.15
C LEU A 87 -13.64 -1.70 -9.97
N ALA A 88 -14.67 -1.01 -10.44
CA ALA A 88 -15.70 -1.63 -11.27
C ALA A 88 -15.11 -2.12 -12.61
N TYR A 89 -14.23 -1.33 -13.22
CA TYR A 89 -13.50 -1.76 -14.42
C TYR A 89 -12.72 -3.05 -14.18
N HIS A 90 -12.00 -3.15 -13.07
CA HIS A 90 -11.22 -4.34 -12.73
C HIS A 90 -12.11 -5.58 -12.53
N TYR A 91 -13.24 -5.42 -11.86
CA TYR A 91 -14.23 -6.48 -11.72
C TYR A 91 -14.81 -6.93 -13.05
N GLU A 92 -15.17 -5.99 -13.93
CA GLU A 92 -15.83 -6.28 -15.20
C GLU A 92 -14.87 -6.79 -16.27
N GLN A 93 -13.70 -6.16 -16.41
CA GLN A 93 -12.79 -6.36 -17.56
C GLN A 93 -11.57 -7.20 -17.25
N LYS A 94 -11.11 -7.24 -15.97
CA LYS A 94 -9.89 -7.90 -15.56
C LYS A 94 -10.10 -9.12 -14.67
N ARG A 95 -11.35 -9.50 -14.49
CA ARG A 95 -11.77 -10.60 -13.62
C ARG A 95 -10.95 -11.88 -13.83
N LYS A 96 -10.71 -12.31 -15.08
CA LYS A 96 -9.95 -13.52 -15.39
C LYS A 96 -8.50 -13.50 -14.83
N ALA A 97 -7.91 -12.32 -14.73
CA ALA A 97 -6.57 -12.16 -14.17
C ALA A 97 -6.59 -12.16 -12.63
N ILE A 98 -7.63 -11.59 -12.03
CA ILE A 98 -7.78 -11.36 -10.60
C ILE A 98 -8.37 -12.56 -9.86
N ASP A 99 -9.35 -13.26 -10.46
CA ASP A 99 -10.12 -14.37 -9.84
C ASP A 99 -9.25 -15.63 -9.67
N ARG A 100 -8.36 -15.57 -8.69
CA ARG A 100 -7.41 -16.62 -8.30
C ARG A 100 -7.28 -16.66 -6.79
N ARG A 101 -6.59 -17.67 -6.28
CA ARG A 101 -6.23 -17.76 -4.87
C ARG A 101 -5.12 -16.76 -4.54
N TRP A 102 -5.41 -15.82 -3.65
CA TRP A 102 -4.48 -14.88 -3.05
C TRP A 102 -4.60 -14.94 -1.53
N ASP A 103 -3.54 -14.63 -0.81
CA ASP A 103 -3.60 -14.51 0.66
C ASP A 103 -3.96 -13.08 1.06
N VAL A 104 -3.45 -12.10 0.32
CA VAL A 104 -3.77 -10.67 0.49
C VAL A 104 -4.09 -10.02 -0.85
N VAL A 105 -5.07 -9.13 -0.87
CA VAL A 105 -5.36 -8.27 -2.02
C VAL A 105 -5.51 -6.82 -1.55
N VAL A 106 -4.72 -5.94 -2.16
CA VAL A 106 -4.78 -4.49 -1.96
C VAL A 106 -5.56 -3.87 -3.11
N LEU A 107 -6.66 -3.21 -2.81
CA LEU A 107 -7.54 -2.56 -3.78
C LEU A 107 -7.39 -1.03 -3.68
N GLN A 108 -6.91 -0.40 -4.73
CA GLN A 108 -6.86 1.05 -4.88
C GLN A 108 -7.88 1.49 -5.92
N GLY A 109 -8.89 2.21 -5.48
CA GLY A 109 -9.99 2.70 -6.31
C GLY A 109 -9.64 3.97 -7.10
N TYR A 110 -10.67 4.63 -7.63
CA TYR A 110 -10.48 5.92 -8.28
C TYR A 110 -10.09 6.99 -7.25
N SER A 111 -9.19 7.90 -7.62
CA SER A 111 -8.60 8.89 -6.69
C SER A 111 -9.61 9.83 -6.00
N THR A 112 -10.83 9.91 -6.51
CA THR A 112 -11.93 10.70 -5.96
C THR A 112 -13.14 9.81 -5.60
N LEU A 113 -12.94 8.47 -5.42
CA LEU A 113 -13.95 7.42 -5.27
C LEU A 113 -14.83 7.24 -6.51
N ASP A 114 -15.35 8.31 -7.09
CA ASP A 114 -16.11 8.32 -8.34
C ASP A 114 -15.59 9.42 -9.28
N ALA A 115 -15.48 9.13 -10.57
CA ALA A 115 -14.93 10.05 -11.57
C ALA A 115 -15.90 11.18 -11.94
N GLN A 116 -17.20 10.96 -11.80
CA GLN A 116 -18.26 11.90 -12.18
C GLN A 116 -18.85 12.61 -10.97
N ARG A 117 -18.97 11.90 -9.85
CA ARG A 117 -19.50 12.38 -8.58
C ARG A 117 -18.41 12.37 -7.53
N LEU A 118 -17.53 13.37 -7.59
CA LEU A 118 -16.35 13.45 -6.76
C LEU A 118 -16.69 13.30 -5.26
N GLY A 119 -16.11 12.31 -4.60
CA GLY A 119 -16.33 11.99 -3.19
C GLY A 119 -17.50 11.04 -2.92
N ASP A 120 -18.30 10.66 -3.95
CA ASP A 120 -19.38 9.68 -3.75
C ASP A 120 -18.82 8.26 -3.61
N PRO A 121 -19.04 7.56 -2.48
CA PRO A 121 -18.46 6.25 -2.24
C PRO A 121 -19.26 5.09 -2.85
N MET A 122 -20.46 5.32 -3.38
CA MET A 122 -21.42 4.25 -3.70
C MET A 122 -20.83 3.23 -4.70
N ARG A 123 -20.37 3.72 -5.86
CA ARG A 123 -19.80 2.88 -6.92
C ARG A 123 -18.51 2.18 -6.49
N HIS A 124 -17.67 2.90 -5.74
CA HIS A 124 -16.44 2.36 -5.17
C HIS A 124 -16.73 1.21 -4.20
N ALA A 125 -17.65 1.41 -3.25
CA ALA A 125 -18.03 0.42 -2.26
C ALA A 125 -18.65 -0.83 -2.89
N GLU A 126 -19.54 -0.66 -3.86
CA GLU A 126 -20.17 -1.77 -4.59
C GLU A 126 -19.12 -2.63 -5.30
N ALA A 127 -18.22 -1.99 -6.05
CA ALA A 127 -17.17 -2.70 -6.78
C ALA A 127 -16.17 -3.41 -5.84
N ALA A 128 -15.80 -2.77 -4.74
CA ALA A 128 -14.96 -3.38 -3.70
C ALA A 128 -15.65 -4.62 -3.09
N GLY A 129 -16.95 -4.54 -2.80
CA GLY A 129 -17.74 -5.67 -2.29
C GLY A 129 -17.80 -6.83 -3.28
N LEU A 130 -18.05 -6.55 -4.57
CA LEU A 130 -18.08 -7.57 -5.62
C LEU A 130 -16.74 -8.26 -5.81
N LEU A 131 -15.63 -7.50 -5.85
CA LEU A 131 -14.26 -8.05 -5.89
C LEU A 131 -13.98 -8.90 -4.65
N THR A 132 -14.30 -8.42 -3.46
CA THR A 132 -14.10 -9.17 -2.21
C THR A 132 -14.87 -10.48 -2.20
N ALA A 133 -16.14 -10.47 -2.59
CA ALA A 133 -16.95 -11.68 -2.67
C ALA A 133 -16.40 -12.69 -3.69
N MET A 134 -15.89 -12.22 -4.81
CA MET A 134 -15.22 -13.05 -5.82
C MET A 134 -13.94 -13.69 -5.25
N LEU A 135 -13.07 -12.90 -4.64
CA LEU A 135 -11.80 -13.34 -4.07
C LEU A 135 -12.00 -14.35 -2.92
N ARG A 136 -13.00 -14.13 -2.06
CA ARG A 136 -13.34 -15.05 -0.97
C ARG A 136 -13.87 -16.39 -1.45
N ARG A 137 -14.47 -16.48 -2.63
CA ARG A 137 -14.80 -17.78 -3.23
C ARG A 137 -13.57 -18.60 -3.58
N ALA A 138 -12.49 -17.92 -4.07
CA ALA A 138 -11.22 -18.58 -4.39
C ALA A 138 -10.37 -18.89 -3.14
N ASN A 139 -10.42 -18.02 -2.12
CA ASN A 139 -9.79 -18.21 -0.82
C ASN A 139 -10.64 -17.58 0.31
N PRO A 140 -11.40 -18.38 1.08
CA PRO A 140 -12.24 -17.86 2.17
C PRO A 140 -11.47 -17.07 3.25
N ARG A 141 -10.14 -17.22 3.33
CA ARG A 141 -9.25 -16.52 4.27
C ARG A 141 -8.52 -15.33 3.68
N VAL A 142 -8.81 -14.96 2.42
CA VAL A 142 -8.15 -13.80 1.80
C VAL A 142 -8.41 -12.53 2.62
N ARG A 143 -7.35 -11.74 2.83
CA ARG A 143 -7.46 -10.40 3.39
C ARG A 143 -7.56 -9.41 2.24
N VAL A 144 -8.62 -8.60 2.23
CA VAL A 144 -8.85 -7.57 1.22
C VAL A 144 -8.80 -6.20 1.91
N GLU A 145 -7.85 -5.36 1.53
CA GLU A 145 -7.60 -4.04 2.12
C GLU A 145 -7.85 -2.94 1.08
N LEU A 146 -8.52 -1.87 1.48
CA LEU A 146 -8.78 -0.70 0.62
C LEU A 146 -7.75 0.39 0.89
N VAL A 147 -7.10 0.90 -0.15
CA VAL A 147 -6.21 2.06 -0.02
C VAL A 147 -7.03 3.34 0.07
N SER A 148 -6.85 4.10 1.14
CA SER A 148 -7.30 5.48 1.26
C SER A 148 -6.20 6.40 0.75
N THR A 149 -6.39 6.96 -0.45
CA THR A 149 -5.37 7.76 -1.13
C THR A 149 -5.28 9.19 -0.59
N TRP A 150 -4.29 9.94 -1.04
CA TRP A 150 -3.99 11.31 -0.62
C TRP A 150 -4.87 12.35 -1.27
N SER A 151 -4.86 13.56 -0.71
CA SER A 151 -5.49 14.73 -1.31
C SER A 151 -4.74 15.17 -2.58
N ARG A 152 -5.48 15.50 -3.62
CA ARG A 152 -4.95 16.04 -4.86
C ARG A 152 -4.86 17.56 -4.74
N ALA A 153 -3.68 18.12 -4.89
CA ALA A 153 -3.46 19.57 -4.81
C ALA A 153 -4.18 20.34 -5.92
N ASP A 154 -4.26 19.77 -7.14
CA ASP A 154 -4.99 20.36 -8.26
C ASP A 154 -6.47 20.58 -7.95
N LEU A 155 -7.12 19.64 -7.24
CA LEU A 155 -8.54 19.74 -6.84
C LEU A 155 -8.76 20.67 -5.64
N THR A 156 -7.77 20.80 -4.77
CA THR A 156 -7.88 21.65 -3.58
C THR A 156 -7.58 23.12 -3.91
N TYR A 157 -6.61 23.37 -4.79
CA TYR A 157 -6.12 24.74 -5.03
C TYR A 157 -6.52 25.33 -6.38
N ARG A 158 -6.74 24.54 -7.42
CA ARG A 158 -6.87 25.03 -8.80
C ARG A 158 -8.21 24.72 -9.46
N THR A 159 -8.65 23.49 -9.42
CA THR A 159 -9.82 23.00 -10.17
C THR A 159 -11.10 23.12 -9.36
N ALA A 160 -12.22 23.40 -10.01
CA ALA A 160 -13.53 23.35 -9.35
C ALA A 160 -13.81 21.92 -8.86
N SER A 161 -14.01 21.78 -7.57
CA SER A 161 -14.25 20.50 -6.89
C SER A 161 -14.93 20.72 -5.53
N PRO A 162 -15.48 19.68 -4.89
CA PRO A 162 -16.00 19.78 -3.53
C PRO A 162 -14.94 20.19 -2.49
N TRP A 163 -13.66 20.07 -2.82
CA TRP A 163 -12.53 20.38 -1.92
C TRP A 163 -11.85 21.70 -2.20
N ARG A 164 -12.22 22.42 -3.27
CA ARG A 164 -11.61 23.70 -3.58
C ARG A 164 -11.78 24.71 -2.45
N GLY A 165 -10.65 25.27 -2.00
CA GLY A 165 -10.61 26.23 -0.90
C GLY A 165 -10.80 25.66 0.50
N LYS A 166 -10.91 24.33 0.61
CA LYS A 166 -10.84 23.64 1.91
C LYS A 166 -9.38 23.39 2.32
N PRO A 167 -9.11 23.07 3.59
CA PRO A 167 -7.80 22.55 3.99
C PRO A 167 -7.37 21.38 3.12
N ILE A 168 -6.08 21.28 2.81
CA ILE A 168 -5.54 20.20 1.94
C ILE A 168 -5.83 18.80 2.51
N THR A 169 -6.00 18.66 3.81
CA THR A 169 -6.34 17.39 4.47
C THR A 169 -7.75 16.90 4.16
N ALA A 170 -8.67 17.81 3.83
CA ALA A 170 -10.11 17.52 3.76
C ALA A 170 -10.48 16.43 2.73
N MET A 171 -9.77 16.39 1.58
CA MET A 171 -10.07 15.38 0.59
C MET A 171 -9.68 13.98 1.09
N ALA A 172 -8.49 13.80 1.68
CA ALA A 172 -8.06 12.52 2.23
C ALA A 172 -8.99 12.03 3.35
N ASP A 173 -9.51 12.95 4.18
CA ASP A 173 -10.46 12.63 5.24
C ASP A 173 -11.82 12.17 4.67
N ASP A 174 -12.30 12.82 3.61
CA ASP A 174 -13.52 12.41 2.90
C ASP A 174 -13.33 11.03 2.23
N LEU A 175 -12.15 10.76 1.62
CA LEU A 175 -11.83 9.46 1.02
C LEU A 175 -11.78 8.34 2.07
N ALA A 176 -11.19 8.61 3.24
CA ALA A 176 -11.20 7.67 4.37
C ALA A 176 -12.63 7.37 4.85
N THR A 177 -13.47 8.40 4.93
CA THR A 177 -14.90 8.25 5.25
C THR A 177 -15.63 7.39 4.23
N GLY A 178 -15.33 7.55 2.93
CA GLY A 178 -15.85 6.72 1.85
C GLY A 178 -15.43 5.25 1.96
N ASN A 179 -14.17 4.99 2.29
CA ASN A 179 -13.69 3.62 2.55
C ASN A 179 -14.35 3.02 3.80
N ALA A 180 -14.52 3.80 4.87
CA ALA A 180 -15.26 3.36 6.06
C ALA A 180 -16.73 3.02 5.74
N TYR A 181 -17.36 3.75 4.82
CA TYR A 181 -18.68 3.39 4.30
C TYR A 181 -18.66 2.02 3.61
N ALA A 182 -17.64 1.76 2.76
CA ALA A 182 -17.50 0.46 2.08
C ALA A 182 -17.35 -0.70 3.08
N LEU A 183 -16.53 -0.54 4.13
CA LEU A 183 -16.36 -1.55 5.18
C LEU A 183 -17.68 -1.83 5.93
N ARG A 184 -18.43 -0.78 6.28
CA ARG A 184 -19.73 -0.98 6.95
C ARG A 184 -20.74 -1.69 6.05
N ARG A 185 -20.73 -1.42 4.75
CA ARG A 185 -21.66 -2.01 3.78
C ARG A 185 -21.30 -3.44 3.40
N TYR A 186 -20.00 -3.76 3.41
CA TYR A 186 -19.41 -5.05 3.01
C TYR A 186 -18.39 -5.52 4.06
N PRO A 187 -18.86 -6.10 5.17
CA PRO A 187 -18.03 -6.44 6.32
C PRO A 187 -16.98 -7.54 6.05
N GLU A 188 -17.03 -8.16 4.88
CA GLU A 188 -16.00 -9.10 4.42
C GLU A 188 -14.71 -8.40 3.93
N ILE A 189 -14.74 -7.10 3.70
CA ILE A 189 -13.54 -6.28 3.45
C ILE A 189 -12.79 -6.20 4.78
N SER A 190 -11.50 -6.51 4.77
CA SER A 190 -10.70 -6.72 5.99
C SER A 190 -10.33 -5.41 6.69
N GLY A 191 -10.09 -4.33 5.93
CA GLY A 191 -9.69 -3.06 6.50
C GLY A 191 -9.33 -2.00 5.46
N THR A 192 -8.70 -0.91 5.95
CA THR A 192 -8.20 0.19 5.14
C THR A 192 -6.73 0.45 5.39
N ILE A 193 -6.06 0.94 4.38
CA ILE A 193 -4.65 1.36 4.41
C ILE A 193 -4.62 2.89 4.37
N PRO A 194 -4.21 3.60 5.43
CA PRO A 194 -4.42 5.03 5.62
C PRO A 194 -3.33 5.91 4.96
N VAL A 195 -3.09 5.73 3.65
CA VAL A 195 -2.02 6.47 2.94
C VAL A 195 -2.28 7.98 2.96
N GLY A 196 -3.51 8.41 2.72
CA GLY A 196 -3.88 9.82 2.73
C GLY A 196 -3.68 10.48 4.10
N GLN A 197 -3.95 9.74 5.17
CA GLN A 197 -3.73 10.22 6.54
C GLN A 197 -2.23 10.31 6.86
N ALA A 198 -1.40 9.39 6.34
CA ALA A 198 0.05 9.51 6.45
C ALA A 198 0.58 10.76 5.72
N TRP A 199 0.00 11.13 4.57
CA TRP A 199 0.31 12.38 3.90
C TRP A 199 -0.11 13.59 4.75
N ASN A 200 -1.33 13.58 5.31
CA ASN A 200 -1.81 14.63 6.22
C ASN A 200 -0.84 14.83 7.41
N ARG A 201 -0.34 13.70 7.96
CA ARG A 201 0.67 13.72 9.04
C ARG A 201 2.00 14.31 8.55
N ALA A 202 2.46 13.96 7.34
CA ALA A 202 3.69 14.49 6.77
C ALA A 202 3.66 16.03 6.67
N TRP A 203 2.52 16.61 6.33
CA TRP A 203 2.31 18.05 6.32
C TRP A 203 2.27 18.63 7.74
N ALA A 204 1.55 18.02 8.64
CA ALA A 204 1.44 18.46 10.04
C ALA A 204 2.81 18.46 10.75
N GLU A 205 3.65 17.47 10.48
CA GLU A 205 4.99 17.33 11.05
C GLU A 205 6.07 18.09 10.24
N ARG A 206 5.67 18.86 9.23
CA ARG A 206 6.58 19.65 8.36
C ARG A 206 7.68 18.79 7.73
N VAL A 207 7.36 17.56 7.36
CA VAL A 207 8.20 16.71 6.51
C VAL A 207 7.98 17.09 5.05
N ALA A 208 6.72 17.34 4.71
CA ALA A 208 6.31 17.74 3.37
C ALA A 208 5.58 19.07 3.36
N ASP A 209 5.64 19.76 2.22
CA ASP A 209 4.93 21.01 2.00
C ASP A 209 3.47 20.73 1.60
N PRO A 210 2.48 21.38 2.24
CA PRO A 210 1.06 21.17 1.93
C PRO A 210 0.58 21.88 0.66
N ASN A 211 1.35 22.85 0.10
CA ASN A 211 0.96 23.63 -1.05
C ASN A 211 2.05 23.72 -2.14
N PRO A 212 2.02 22.87 -3.16
CA PRO A 212 3.07 22.84 -4.17
C PRO A 212 3.04 24.04 -5.14
N TYR A 213 2.06 24.94 -5.02
CA TYR A 213 1.87 26.07 -5.95
C TYR A 213 2.50 27.39 -5.49
N ASP A 214 2.96 27.50 -4.27
CA ASP A 214 3.63 28.69 -3.73
C ASP A 214 5.12 28.45 -3.40
N GLY A 215 5.62 27.28 -3.79
CA GLY A 215 7.00 26.84 -3.59
C GLY A 215 7.12 25.91 -2.39
N VAL A 216 8.19 25.10 -2.38
CA VAL A 216 8.44 24.15 -1.30
C VAL A 216 9.26 24.82 -0.21
N ALA A 217 8.78 24.80 1.02
CA ALA A 217 9.47 25.40 2.16
C ALA A 217 10.80 24.69 2.44
N PHE A 218 11.79 25.46 2.93
CA PHE A 218 13.12 24.92 3.23
C PHE A 218 13.06 23.74 4.20
N GLY A 219 13.72 22.64 3.84
CA GLY A 219 13.78 21.41 4.64
C GLY A 219 12.53 20.53 4.56
N GLN A 220 11.58 20.87 3.69
CA GLN A 220 10.41 20.04 3.34
C GLN A 220 10.56 19.48 1.92
N VAL A 221 9.72 18.52 1.57
CA VAL A 221 9.66 17.93 0.24
C VAL A 221 8.25 18.07 -0.35
N ASP A 222 8.17 18.04 -1.67
CA ASP A 222 6.90 17.89 -2.37
C ASP A 222 6.58 16.38 -2.49
N LEU A 223 5.44 15.96 -1.95
CA LEU A 223 4.98 14.59 -2.10
C LEU A 223 4.27 14.34 -3.44
N TRP A 224 3.84 15.42 -4.15
CA TRP A 224 3.27 15.29 -5.48
C TRP A 224 4.36 15.34 -6.56
N SER A 225 4.04 14.76 -7.71
CA SER A 225 4.79 14.93 -8.94
C SER A 225 4.45 16.28 -9.60
N TRP A 226 5.10 16.58 -10.72
CA TRP A 226 4.96 17.83 -11.45
C TRP A 226 3.52 18.21 -11.85
N ASP A 227 2.61 17.23 -11.93
CA ASP A 227 1.19 17.46 -12.25
C ASP A 227 0.33 17.78 -11.03
N GLN A 228 0.91 17.76 -9.83
CA GLN A 228 0.25 18.07 -8.56
C GLN A 228 -0.97 17.17 -8.26
N TYR A 229 -0.93 15.99 -8.85
CA TYR A 229 -1.98 14.98 -8.80
C TYR A 229 -1.42 13.62 -8.40
N HIS A 230 -0.45 13.11 -9.19
CA HIS A 230 0.27 11.88 -8.88
C HIS A 230 1.36 12.14 -7.84
N ALA A 231 1.83 11.08 -7.21
CA ALA A 231 2.88 11.20 -6.22
C ALA A 231 4.28 11.35 -6.86
N SER A 232 5.17 12.04 -6.16
CA SER A 232 6.61 12.03 -6.39
C SER A 232 7.22 10.69 -5.95
N ALA A 233 8.53 10.54 -6.11
CA ALA A 233 9.24 9.39 -5.56
C ALA A 233 9.05 9.28 -4.03
N ALA A 234 9.13 10.40 -3.30
CA ALA A 234 8.91 10.43 -1.86
C ALA A 234 7.47 10.09 -1.46
N GLY A 235 6.48 10.57 -2.25
CA GLY A 235 5.07 10.28 -1.98
C GLY A 235 4.71 8.80 -2.19
N TYR A 236 5.20 8.18 -3.27
CA TYR A 236 5.01 6.73 -3.48
C TYR A 236 5.82 5.88 -2.49
N TYR A 237 6.99 6.34 -2.09
CA TYR A 237 7.78 5.68 -1.05
C TYR A 237 6.99 5.64 0.27
N LEU A 238 6.40 6.77 0.68
CA LEU A 238 5.53 6.83 1.86
C LEU A 238 4.32 5.89 1.73
N GLU A 239 3.64 5.88 0.58
CA GLU A 239 2.55 4.93 0.32
C GLU A 239 3.00 3.48 0.53
N ALA A 240 4.13 3.11 -0.06
CA ALA A 240 4.65 1.74 0.03
C ALA A 240 4.99 1.34 1.47
N LEU A 241 5.56 2.26 2.28
CA LEU A 241 5.83 2.03 3.71
C LEU A 241 4.55 1.77 4.49
N VAL A 242 3.51 2.61 4.29
CA VAL A 242 2.20 2.46 4.96
C VAL A 242 1.55 1.14 4.57
N VAL A 243 1.58 0.78 3.28
CA VAL A 243 1.06 -0.51 2.79
C VAL A 243 1.84 -1.66 3.42
N PHE A 244 3.17 -1.60 3.43
CA PHE A 244 4.01 -2.68 3.93
C PHE A 244 3.77 -2.93 5.42
N GLU A 245 3.83 -1.89 6.25
CA GLU A 245 3.59 -2.05 7.69
C GLU A 245 2.17 -2.52 7.99
N LYS A 246 1.15 -1.96 7.32
CA LYS A 246 -0.25 -2.36 7.51
C LYS A 246 -0.49 -3.82 7.16
N ILE A 247 0.14 -4.33 6.11
CA ILE A 247 -0.05 -5.70 5.65
C ILE A 247 0.74 -6.70 6.50
N THR A 248 1.99 -6.38 6.84
CA THR A 248 2.92 -7.31 7.45
C THR A 248 3.01 -7.20 8.98
N GLY A 249 2.63 -6.04 9.54
CA GLY A 249 2.88 -5.70 10.94
C GLY A 249 4.34 -5.44 11.27
N PHE A 250 5.22 -5.37 10.25
CA PHE A 250 6.63 -5.06 10.45
C PHE A 250 6.82 -3.56 10.71
N ASP A 251 7.48 -3.19 11.79
CA ASP A 251 7.84 -1.81 12.07
C ASP A 251 8.85 -1.30 11.02
N VAL A 252 8.37 -0.47 10.09
CA VAL A 252 9.19 0.01 8.95
C VAL A 252 10.40 0.84 9.38
N ARG A 253 10.45 1.39 10.61
CA ARG A 253 11.62 2.09 11.13
C ARG A 253 12.84 1.18 11.28
N ARG A 254 12.63 -0.13 11.37
CA ARG A 254 13.68 -1.13 11.43
C ARG A 254 14.41 -1.36 10.10
N LEU A 255 13.86 -0.87 8.99
CA LEU A 255 14.55 -0.83 7.70
C LEU A 255 15.73 0.16 7.74
N GLY A 256 15.58 1.26 8.52
CA GLY A 256 16.63 2.26 8.74
C GLY A 256 16.79 3.25 7.59
N GLU A 257 17.63 4.26 7.82
CA GLU A 257 17.83 5.39 6.88
C GLU A 257 18.59 4.98 5.59
N GLN A 258 19.21 3.80 5.55
CA GLN A 258 19.93 3.27 4.39
C GLN A 258 19.10 2.23 3.62
N GLU A 259 17.78 2.21 3.82
CA GLU A 259 16.87 1.31 3.14
C GLU A 259 17.00 1.47 1.61
N ARG A 260 17.11 0.32 0.93
CA ARG A 260 17.55 0.23 -0.48
C ARG A 260 16.65 0.98 -1.44
N ALA A 261 15.32 0.83 -1.33
CA ALA A 261 14.41 1.47 -2.28
C ALA A 261 14.44 3.00 -2.16
N GLY A 262 14.53 3.52 -0.94
CA GLY A 262 14.68 4.96 -0.70
C GLY A 262 15.97 5.50 -1.32
N ILE A 263 17.08 4.81 -1.11
CA ILE A 263 18.39 5.19 -1.70
C ILE A 263 18.35 5.08 -3.23
N ASP A 264 17.82 4.00 -3.78
CA ASP A 264 17.68 3.80 -5.24
C ASP A 264 16.82 4.89 -5.91
N LEU A 265 15.83 5.42 -5.19
CA LEU A 265 14.97 6.51 -5.63
C LEU A 265 15.61 7.91 -5.43
N GLY A 266 16.82 7.97 -4.87
CA GLY A 266 17.55 9.22 -4.63
C GLY A 266 17.01 10.03 -3.44
N LEU A 267 16.34 9.39 -2.49
CA LEU A 267 15.88 10.04 -1.27
C LEU A 267 17.05 10.23 -0.28
N GLU A 268 17.10 11.39 0.37
CA GLU A 268 18.06 11.64 1.45
C GLU A 268 17.83 10.70 2.62
N PRO A 269 18.89 10.12 3.27
CA PRO A 269 18.76 9.19 4.40
C PRO A 269 17.88 9.71 5.54
N ARG A 270 18.03 10.98 5.90
CA ARG A 270 17.19 11.63 6.93
C ARG A 270 15.70 11.66 6.51
N LEU A 271 15.41 11.89 5.24
CA LEU A 271 14.04 11.87 4.73
C LEU A 271 13.46 10.47 4.80
N ILE A 272 14.23 9.44 4.41
CA ILE A 272 13.85 8.03 4.53
C ILE A 272 13.40 7.73 5.96
N GLY A 273 14.22 8.05 6.97
CA GLY A 273 13.89 7.84 8.38
C GLY A 273 12.65 8.61 8.85
N ARG A 274 12.47 9.86 8.39
CA ARG A 274 11.26 10.65 8.71
C ARG A 274 10.00 10.05 8.10
N LEU A 275 10.04 9.59 6.85
CA LEU A 275 8.90 8.95 6.18
C LEU A 275 8.55 7.60 6.83
N GLN A 276 9.55 6.82 7.26
CA GLN A 276 9.35 5.60 8.05
C GLN A 276 8.64 5.90 9.38
N ALA A 277 9.07 6.95 10.10
CA ALA A 277 8.45 7.36 11.35
C ALA A 277 6.98 7.76 11.16
N ILE A 278 6.67 8.53 10.08
CA ILE A 278 5.31 8.91 9.73
C ILE A 278 4.45 7.69 9.43
N ALA A 279 4.93 6.77 8.59
CA ALA A 279 4.18 5.57 8.23
C ALA A 279 3.87 4.74 9.48
N HIS A 280 4.86 4.51 10.33
CA HIS A 280 4.69 3.78 11.60
C HIS A 280 3.67 4.45 12.52
N SER A 281 3.80 5.75 12.73
CA SER A 281 2.88 6.50 13.60
C SER A 281 1.45 6.45 13.10
N GLU A 282 1.25 6.52 11.77
CA GLU A 282 -0.09 6.46 11.19
C GLU A 282 -0.70 5.06 11.27
N VAL A 283 0.06 4.02 11.01
CA VAL A 283 -0.44 2.63 11.03
C VAL A 283 -0.75 2.16 12.44
N THR A 284 0.07 2.54 13.43
CA THR A 284 -0.05 2.09 14.83
C THR A 284 -0.88 3.00 15.71
N GLY A 285 -1.12 4.24 15.29
CA GLY A 285 -1.76 5.27 16.12
C GLY A 285 -0.88 5.80 17.25
N VAL A 286 0.39 5.44 17.27
CA VAL A 286 1.37 5.92 18.27
C VAL A 286 1.97 7.24 17.76
N THR A 287 1.86 8.28 18.59
CA THR A 287 2.58 9.55 18.33
C THR A 287 4.02 9.40 18.83
N PRO A 288 5.03 9.88 18.06
CA PRO A 288 6.43 9.80 18.45
C PRO A 288 6.76 10.47 19.77
#